data_c44736181085051005a54d5d868e024d
#
_entry.id   c44736181085051005a54d5d868e024d
#
_cell.length_a   1.000
_cell.length_b   1.000
_cell.length_c   1.000
_cell.angle_alpha   90.00
_cell.angle_beta   90.00
_cell.angle_gamma   90.00
#
_symmetry.space_group_name_H-M   'P 1'
#
loop_
_entity.id
_entity.type
_entity.pdbx_description
1 polymer ?
#
loop_
_entity_poly.entity_id
_entity_poly.type
_entity_poly.pdbx_seq_one_letter_code
_entity_poly.pdbx_strand_id
1 'polypeptide(L)'
;MPEQPPTIRPAESPNAELARLRAENAALRGQVGERAAQIEQLQQRIGELEARLAKDSHNSSKPPSSDPPFKKPPPRALRQPSGKKPGGQKDHPGATRTLVDDPEHTVVIPLSGHCECGRCLSAVAVEELPERRQVTDLVVRREVTEYRTVAGVCACGQVHRSIFPDGVDAPVQYGPGVAAFAVHLTHYQQLPYQRTADLLHTLAGIALAPATVYAMGREAAARLVAPVTAIGQALVQQAVAHADETGLRVAGALQWLHVLCTATLTFYAVHAKRGRDALAAIGLLACFRGVLVHDHWSAYAAYTCQHAFCNAHHLRELIAIAETDPGLTWPGRLIALLCEANEATHMARAAGFAALPGPMIEDLFTRYDEILTDAARYHPRRTGPPGSRRRVKQTPAYNLIARLRDHRDEVLRFITDLRVAFDNNQAERDIRMPKLKQKVSGGFRSEAGAKSFAIIRSYLSTLRKQSVDTYQALRMTFQGNPPMPRLG
;
A
#
# COMPACT_ATOMS: atom_id res chain seq x y z
N MET A 1 -75.81 26.82 -55.17
CA MET A 1 -75.83 25.64 -54.28
C MET A 1 -76.05 26.14 -52.89
N PRO A 2 -77.05 25.76 -52.16
CA PRO A 2 -77.34 26.26 -50.83
C PRO A 2 -76.39 25.54 -49.80
N GLU A 3 -75.77 26.37 -48.87
CA GLU A 3 -74.97 25.91 -47.75
C GLU A 3 -75.85 25.09 -46.79
N GLN A 4 -75.29 23.94 -46.36
CA GLN A 4 -75.94 23.12 -45.33
C GLN A 4 -75.72 23.80 -43.95
N PRO A 5 -76.74 23.84 -43.09
CA PRO A 5 -76.65 24.46 -41.78
C PRO A 5 -75.69 23.52 -40.87
N PRO A 6 -75.00 24.13 -39.90
CA PRO A 6 -74.12 23.39 -39.00
C PRO A 6 -74.93 22.40 -38.15
N THR A 7 -74.55 21.15 -38.15
CA THR A 7 -75.13 20.12 -37.30
C THR A 7 -74.82 20.45 -35.85
N ILE A 8 -75.79 20.89 -35.09
CA ILE A 8 -75.73 21.05 -33.62
C ILE A 8 -75.69 19.61 -33.02
N ARG A 9 -74.59 19.26 -32.41
CA ARG A 9 -74.53 18.04 -31.60
C ARG A 9 -75.52 18.17 -30.43
N PRO A 10 -76.32 17.12 -30.12
CA PRO A 10 -77.21 17.15 -28.98
C PRO A 10 -76.44 17.33 -27.69
N ALA A 11 -76.90 18.20 -26.81
CA ALA A 11 -76.31 18.40 -25.48
C ALA A 11 -76.36 17.06 -24.67
N GLU A 12 -75.20 16.61 -24.19
CA GLU A 12 -75.18 15.48 -23.33
C GLU A 12 -76.02 15.72 -22.08
N SER A 13 -76.66 14.65 -21.54
CA SER A 13 -77.41 14.78 -20.30
C SER A 13 -76.47 15.10 -19.14
N PRO A 14 -76.85 15.92 -18.15
CA PRO A 14 -76.02 16.29 -17.01
C PRO A 14 -75.43 15.04 -16.26
N ASN A 15 -76.12 13.90 -16.26
CA ASN A 15 -75.68 12.68 -15.69
C ASN A 15 -74.57 11.97 -16.50
N ALA A 16 -74.66 12.13 -17.86
CA ALA A 16 -73.59 11.54 -18.72
C ALA A 16 -72.30 12.35 -18.63
N GLU A 17 -72.38 13.66 -18.54
CA GLU A 17 -71.24 14.56 -18.32
C GLU A 17 -70.61 14.33 -16.96
N LEU A 18 -71.37 14.16 -15.89
CA LEU A 18 -70.89 13.85 -14.55
C LEU A 18 -70.18 12.47 -14.49
N ALA A 19 -70.72 11.48 -15.21
CA ALA A 19 -70.07 10.16 -15.31
C ALA A 19 -68.72 10.23 -16.07
N ARG A 20 -68.66 11.01 -17.15
CA ARG A 20 -67.41 11.26 -17.92
C ARG A 20 -66.36 11.96 -17.06
N LEU A 21 -66.74 13.04 -16.35
CA LEU A 21 -65.83 13.77 -15.47
C LEU A 21 -65.32 12.92 -14.30
N ARG A 22 -66.14 12.01 -13.76
CA ARG A 22 -65.69 11.04 -12.72
C ARG A 22 -64.72 10.06 -13.27
N ALA A 23 -64.91 9.52 -14.47
CA ALA A 23 -64.00 8.62 -15.14
C ALA A 23 -62.63 9.30 -15.46
N GLU A 24 -62.70 10.55 -15.98
CA GLU A 24 -61.52 11.37 -16.26
C GLU A 24 -60.75 11.70 -14.96
N ASN A 25 -61.42 12.03 -13.88
CA ASN A 25 -60.81 12.30 -12.58
C ASN A 25 -60.17 11.02 -12.00
N ALA A 26 -60.79 9.86 -12.17
CA ALA A 26 -60.20 8.59 -11.77
C ALA A 26 -58.93 8.26 -12.57
N ALA A 27 -58.93 8.49 -13.88
CA ALA A 27 -57.77 8.29 -14.75
C ALA A 27 -56.63 9.28 -14.40
N LEU A 28 -56.93 10.55 -14.14
CA LEU A 28 -55.97 11.56 -13.73
C LEU A 28 -55.36 11.22 -12.35
N ARG A 29 -56.16 10.72 -11.39
CA ARG A 29 -55.66 10.27 -10.10
C ARG A 29 -54.72 9.07 -10.26
N GLY A 30 -55.01 8.15 -11.16
CA GLY A 30 -54.12 7.05 -11.53
C GLY A 30 -52.78 7.56 -12.08
N GLN A 31 -52.82 8.49 -13.04
CA GLN A 31 -51.63 9.10 -13.61
C GLN A 31 -50.80 9.88 -12.58
N VAL A 32 -51.44 10.62 -11.68
CA VAL A 32 -50.76 11.30 -10.56
C VAL A 32 -50.06 10.30 -9.65
N GLY A 33 -50.72 9.18 -9.32
CA GLY A 33 -50.12 8.11 -8.52
C GLY A 33 -48.90 7.48 -9.20
N GLU A 34 -48.99 7.18 -10.49
CA GLU A 34 -47.87 6.64 -11.28
C GLU A 34 -46.69 7.63 -11.34
N ARG A 35 -46.96 8.93 -11.57
CA ARG A 35 -45.92 9.95 -11.59
C ARG A 35 -45.28 10.17 -10.21
N ALA A 36 -46.06 10.10 -9.14
CA ALA A 36 -45.53 10.19 -7.78
C ALA A 36 -44.56 9.05 -7.50
N ALA A 37 -44.89 7.81 -7.89
CA ALA A 37 -44.01 6.66 -7.76
C ALA A 37 -42.73 6.80 -8.61
N GLN A 38 -42.83 7.34 -9.83
CA GLN A 38 -41.68 7.65 -10.68
C GLN A 38 -40.76 8.71 -10.06
N ILE A 39 -41.33 9.76 -9.50
CA ILE A 39 -40.58 10.83 -8.81
C ILE A 39 -39.83 10.26 -7.62
N GLU A 40 -40.47 9.44 -6.81
CA GLU A 40 -39.83 8.78 -5.66
C GLU A 40 -38.65 7.87 -6.11
N GLN A 41 -38.84 7.10 -7.16
CA GLN A 41 -37.77 6.26 -7.75
C GLN A 41 -36.59 7.09 -8.28
N LEU A 42 -36.88 8.23 -8.95
CA LEU A 42 -35.85 9.14 -9.44
C LEU A 42 -35.10 9.82 -8.30
N GLN A 43 -35.80 10.27 -7.26
CA GLN A 43 -35.19 10.85 -6.07
C GLN A 43 -34.27 9.86 -5.37
N GLN A 44 -34.70 8.60 -5.24
CA GLN A 44 -33.85 7.54 -4.71
C GLN A 44 -32.60 7.34 -5.59
N ARG A 45 -32.77 7.37 -6.92
CA ARG A 45 -31.65 7.21 -7.84
C ARG A 45 -30.68 8.40 -7.81
N ILE A 46 -31.16 9.60 -7.67
CA ILE A 46 -30.34 10.81 -7.47
C ILE A 46 -29.52 10.66 -6.18
N GLY A 47 -30.14 10.32 -5.06
CA GLY A 47 -29.44 10.12 -3.81
C GLY A 47 -28.35 9.00 -3.89
N GLU A 48 -28.63 7.90 -4.62
CA GLU A 48 -27.60 6.87 -4.87
C GLU A 48 -26.42 7.41 -5.70
N LEU A 49 -26.68 8.25 -6.69
CA LEU A 49 -25.63 8.84 -7.54
C LEU A 49 -24.81 9.89 -6.79
N GLU A 50 -25.47 10.74 -6.02
CA GLU A 50 -24.82 11.74 -5.17
C GLU A 50 -23.91 11.06 -4.12
N ALA A 51 -24.40 10.02 -3.46
CA ALA A 51 -23.59 9.22 -2.53
C ALA A 51 -22.39 8.53 -3.22
N ARG A 52 -22.51 8.17 -4.51
CA ARG A 52 -21.37 7.63 -5.29
C ARG A 52 -20.36 8.71 -5.67
N LEU A 53 -20.80 9.91 -5.98
CA LEU A 53 -19.96 11.07 -6.32
C LEU A 53 -19.24 11.63 -5.09
N ALA A 54 -19.89 11.57 -3.93
CA ALA A 54 -19.31 11.99 -2.66
C ALA A 54 -18.22 11.06 -2.12
N LYS A 55 -18.06 9.84 -2.71
CA LYS A 55 -17.05 8.87 -2.28
C LYS A 55 -15.64 9.28 -2.71
N ASP A 56 -14.77 9.51 -1.73
CA ASP A 56 -13.34 9.76 -1.86
C ASP A 56 -12.50 8.79 -0.98
N SER A 57 -11.21 9.05 -0.82
CA SER A 57 -10.35 8.22 0.02
C SER A 57 -10.60 8.36 1.52
N HIS A 58 -11.36 9.38 1.95
CA HIS A 58 -11.69 9.63 3.34
C HIS A 58 -12.83 8.72 3.83
N ASN A 59 -13.85 8.55 2.99
CA ASN A 59 -15.09 7.85 3.31
C ASN A 59 -15.31 6.55 2.52
N SER A 60 -14.28 6.04 1.85
CA SER A 60 -14.35 4.78 1.10
C SER A 60 -12.97 4.11 1.00
N SER A 61 -12.95 2.89 0.47
CA SER A 61 -11.70 2.16 0.17
C SER A 61 -10.96 2.68 -1.06
N LYS A 62 -11.34 3.81 -1.64
CA LYS A 62 -10.62 4.40 -2.78
C LYS A 62 -9.25 4.89 -2.32
N PRO A 63 -8.19 4.64 -3.10
CA PRO A 63 -6.87 5.17 -2.76
C PRO A 63 -6.84 6.70 -2.94
N PRO A 64 -6.07 7.46 -2.13
CA PRO A 64 -5.95 8.92 -2.25
C PRO A 64 -5.58 9.42 -3.65
N SER A 65 -4.98 8.56 -4.47
CA SER A 65 -4.63 8.86 -5.85
C SER A 65 -5.80 8.89 -6.83
N SER A 66 -6.97 8.41 -6.42
CA SER A 66 -8.22 8.48 -7.21
C SER A 66 -9.09 9.66 -6.82
N ASP A 67 -8.70 10.44 -5.82
CA ASP A 67 -9.40 11.67 -5.46
C ASP A 67 -9.19 12.74 -6.54
N PRO A 68 -10.22 13.53 -6.88
CA PRO A 68 -10.09 14.61 -7.83
C PRO A 68 -9.02 15.62 -7.37
N PRO A 69 -8.12 16.10 -8.25
CA PRO A 69 -6.98 16.94 -7.85
C PRO A 69 -7.40 18.28 -7.23
N PHE A 70 -8.63 18.73 -7.48
CA PHE A 70 -9.17 20.01 -6.98
C PHE A 70 -10.08 19.88 -5.75
N LYS A 71 -10.38 18.66 -5.31
CA LYS A 71 -11.19 18.36 -4.11
C LYS A 71 -10.40 17.47 -3.15
N LYS A 72 -9.27 17.94 -2.67
CA LYS A 72 -8.68 17.32 -1.48
C LYS A 72 -9.28 18.01 -0.25
N PRO A 73 -10.27 17.44 0.42
CA PRO A 73 -10.44 17.78 1.82
C PRO A 73 -9.12 17.40 2.50
N PRO A 74 -8.59 18.24 3.41
CA PRO A 74 -7.46 17.83 4.21
C PRO A 74 -7.82 16.49 4.84
N PRO A 75 -6.91 15.48 4.85
CA PRO A 75 -7.18 14.22 5.52
C PRO A 75 -7.51 14.55 6.97
N ARG A 76 -8.79 14.50 7.32
CA ARG A 76 -9.22 14.53 8.72
C ARG A 76 -8.75 13.21 9.30
N ALA A 77 -7.52 13.19 9.77
CA ALA A 77 -7.10 12.14 10.65
C ALA A 77 -8.12 12.10 11.79
N LEU A 78 -8.66 10.95 12.13
CA LEU A 78 -9.45 10.73 13.36
C LEU A 78 -8.62 11.06 14.63
N ARG A 79 -7.35 11.35 14.44
CA ARG A 79 -6.44 11.83 15.46
C ARG A 79 -6.81 13.25 15.82
N GLN A 80 -7.18 13.47 17.06
CA GLN A 80 -7.40 14.82 17.63
C GLN A 80 -6.16 15.68 17.30
N PRO A 81 -6.36 16.94 16.87
CA PRO A 81 -5.25 17.86 16.69
C PRO A 81 -4.48 17.98 18.01
N SER A 82 -3.21 17.69 18.00
CA SER A 82 -2.37 17.73 19.22
C SER A 82 -2.16 19.15 19.77
N GLY A 83 -2.68 20.17 19.11
CA GLY A 83 -2.43 21.59 19.43
C GLY A 83 -0.98 22.04 19.19
N LYS A 84 -0.09 21.13 18.81
CA LYS A 84 1.33 21.42 18.56
C LYS A 84 1.53 21.96 17.14
N LYS A 85 2.43 22.93 17.00
CA LYS A 85 2.79 23.50 15.68
C LYS A 85 3.44 22.43 14.79
N PRO A 86 3.21 22.46 13.44
CA PRO A 86 3.93 21.59 12.52
C PRO A 86 5.44 21.86 12.59
N GLY A 87 6.26 20.80 12.54
CA GLY A 87 7.71 20.89 12.59
C GLY A 87 8.32 20.37 13.89
N GLY A 88 9.60 20.61 14.10
CA GLY A 88 10.31 20.22 15.31
C GLY A 88 9.70 20.90 16.54
N GLN A 89 9.38 20.11 17.55
CA GLN A 89 8.86 20.64 18.81
C GLN A 89 10.01 21.24 19.64
N LYS A 90 9.68 22.14 20.56
CA LYS A 90 10.65 22.61 21.56
C LYS A 90 11.19 21.37 22.28
N ASP A 91 12.50 21.30 22.45
CA ASP A 91 13.22 20.17 23.06
C ASP A 91 13.29 18.88 22.18
N HIS A 92 12.91 18.96 20.88
CA HIS A 92 13.20 17.86 19.96
C HIS A 92 14.72 17.81 19.71
N PRO A 93 15.42 16.70 20.04
CA PRO A 93 16.84 16.58 19.75
C PRO A 93 17.05 16.66 18.24
N GLY A 94 17.60 17.79 17.80
CA GLY A 94 17.93 17.97 16.39
C GLY A 94 18.99 16.94 15.97
N ALA A 95 18.83 16.33 14.80
CA ALA A 95 19.90 15.51 14.20
C ALA A 95 20.94 16.47 13.58
N THR A 96 21.84 17.00 14.43
CA THR A 96 22.98 17.81 13.95
C THR A 96 24.10 16.87 13.54
N ARG A 97 24.75 17.15 12.41
CA ARG A 97 25.94 16.40 12.01
C ARG A 97 27.05 16.60 13.03
N THR A 98 27.66 15.50 13.44
CA THR A 98 28.87 15.51 14.28
C THR A 98 30.10 15.53 13.39
N LEU A 99 31.19 16.10 13.89
CA LEU A 99 32.49 16.00 13.24
C LEU A 99 32.94 14.53 13.23
N VAL A 100 33.58 14.13 12.12
CA VAL A 100 34.25 12.83 11.99
C VAL A 100 35.64 12.97 12.62
N ASP A 101 36.06 11.99 13.42
CA ASP A 101 37.34 12.04 14.12
C ASP A 101 38.51 11.74 13.19
N ASP A 102 38.32 10.89 12.18
CA ASP A 102 39.31 10.48 11.17
C ASP A 102 38.80 10.90 9.76
N PRO A 103 39.05 12.16 9.34
CA PRO A 103 38.67 12.61 8.00
C PRO A 103 39.67 12.09 6.95
N GLU A 104 39.18 11.73 5.75
CA GLU A 104 40.00 11.26 4.63
C GLU A 104 41.10 12.27 4.20
N HIS A 105 40.86 13.55 4.40
CA HIS A 105 41.81 14.63 4.08
C HIS A 105 41.77 15.71 5.17
N THR A 106 42.94 16.12 5.61
CA THR A 106 43.13 17.28 6.50
C THR A 106 43.93 18.35 5.77
N VAL A 107 43.39 19.56 5.72
CA VAL A 107 44.06 20.73 5.13
C VAL A 107 44.30 21.73 6.23
N VAL A 108 45.58 21.95 6.54
CA VAL A 108 45.97 23.04 7.46
C VAL A 108 46.06 24.33 6.66
N ILE A 109 45.34 25.37 7.10
CA ILE A 109 45.28 26.64 6.42
C ILE A 109 46.46 27.49 6.96
N PRO A 110 47.49 27.79 6.12
CA PRO A 110 48.65 28.52 6.58
C PRO A 110 48.34 29.98 6.80
N LEU A 111 49.10 30.64 7.70
CA LEU A 111 49.11 32.07 7.79
C LEU A 111 49.64 32.67 6.46
N SER A 112 48.97 33.70 5.97
CA SER A 112 49.33 34.39 4.70
C SER A 112 49.31 35.91 4.91
N GLY A 113 50.10 36.62 4.06
CA GLY A 113 50.22 38.07 4.12
C GLY A 113 51.43 38.55 4.96
N HIS A 114 51.38 39.81 5.39
CA HIS A 114 52.40 40.43 6.18
C HIS A 114 51.82 40.99 7.49
N CYS A 115 52.59 40.91 8.55
CA CYS A 115 52.29 41.57 9.79
C CYS A 115 52.41 43.09 9.63
N GLU A 116 51.76 43.87 10.44
CA GLU A 116 51.88 45.34 10.48
C GLU A 116 53.35 45.81 10.68
N CYS A 117 54.20 44.96 11.26
CA CYS A 117 55.65 45.23 11.40
C CYS A 117 56.47 44.94 10.12
N GLY A 118 55.80 44.53 9.00
CA GLY A 118 56.45 44.21 7.70
C GLY A 118 56.96 42.79 7.58
N ARG A 119 56.87 41.92 8.62
CA ARG A 119 57.33 40.52 8.55
C ARG A 119 56.37 39.66 7.78
N CYS A 120 56.84 38.80 6.90
CA CYS A 120 56.02 37.82 6.23
C CYS A 120 55.47 36.77 7.21
N LEU A 121 54.15 36.57 7.23
CA LEU A 121 53.48 35.66 8.18
C LEU A 121 53.78 34.18 7.89
N SER A 122 54.18 33.80 6.70
CA SER A 122 54.56 32.43 6.35
C SER A 122 55.84 31.94 7.05
N ALA A 123 56.65 32.88 7.64
CA ALA A 123 57.88 32.58 8.36
C ALA A 123 57.65 32.58 9.91
N VAL A 124 56.45 32.74 10.36
CA VAL A 124 56.08 32.74 11.79
C VAL A 124 55.82 31.32 12.24
N ALA A 125 56.32 30.97 13.44
CA ALA A 125 55.96 29.71 14.08
C ALA A 125 54.44 29.65 14.33
N VAL A 126 53.79 28.56 13.93
CA VAL A 126 52.34 28.39 14.04
C VAL A 126 51.99 27.29 15.07
N GLU A 127 50.89 27.48 15.72
CA GLU A 127 50.26 26.50 16.58
C GLU A 127 48.86 26.21 16.01
N GLU A 128 48.46 24.93 15.92
CA GLU A 128 47.14 24.56 15.46
C GLU A 128 46.06 24.95 16.46
N LEU A 129 45.04 25.64 15.97
CA LEU A 129 43.90 26.02 16.79
C LEU A 129 42.93 24.82 16.90
N PRO A 130 42.17 24.70 18.03
CA PRO A 130 41.19 23.64 18.20
C PRO A 130 39.96 23.78 17.30
N GLU A 131 39.77 24.91 16.61
CA GLU A 131 38.64 25.13 15.72
C GLU A 131 38.80 24.31 14.43
N ARG A 132 37.87 23.38 14.19
CA ARG A 132 37.83 22.50 13.02
C ARG A 132 36.52 22.68 12.26
N ARG A 133 36.59 22.71 10.97
CA ARG A 133 35.40 22.69 10.06
C ARG A 133 35.57 21.58 9.06
N GLN A 134 34.51 20.78 8.86
CA GLN A 134 34.52 19.66 7.92
C GLN A 134 33.49 19.89 6.83
N VAL A 135 33.88 19.66 5.59
CA VAL A 135 33.04 19.63 4.41
C VAL A 135 32.99 18.20 3.91
N THR A 136 31.79 17.62 3.84
CA THR A 136 31.58 16.29 3.27
C THR A 136 31.08 16.44 1.85
N ASP A 137 31.77 15.84 0.92
CA ASP A 137 31.43 15.82 -0.51
C ASP A 137 31.17 14.38 -0.98
N LEU A 138 30.58 14.23 -2.17
CA LEU A 138 30.31 12.95 -2.82
C LEU A 138 31.29 12.74 -3.97
N VAL A 139 32.12 11.70 -3.87
CA VAL A 139 33.00 11.24 -4.94
C VAL A 139 32.48 9.94 -5.52
N VAL A 140 32.12 9.93 -6.81
CA VAL A 140 31.71 8.71 -7.54
C VAL A 140 32.76 8.42 -8.60
N ARG A 141 33.38 7.25 -8.51
CA ARG A 141 34.38 6.81 -9.51
C ARG A 141 34.06 5.37 -9.96
N ARG A 142 34.39 5.11 -11.24
CA ARG A 142 34.43 3.75 -11.74
C ARG A 142 35.82 3.17 -11.49
N GLU A 143 35.86 1.87 -11.20
CA GLU A 143 37.10 1.09 -11.09
C GLU A 143 37.09 -0.01 -12.14
N VAL A 144 38.20 -0.16 -12.89
CA VAL A 144 38.37 -1.19 -13.91
C VAL A 144 39.56 -2.05 -13.52
N THR A 145 39.31 -3.36 -13.32
CA THR A 145 40.35 -4.34 -13.05
C THR A 145 40.61 -5.19 -14.30
N GLU A 146 41.84 -5.26 -14.77
CA GLU A 146 42.24 -6.12 -15.86
C GLU A 146 42.86 -7.40 -15.31
N TYR A 147 42.37 -8.56 -15.72
CA TYR A 147 42.94 -9.86 -15.41
C TYR A 147 43.70 -10.37 -16.62
N ARG A 148 44.97 -10.78 -16.43
CA ARG A 148 45.83 -11.32 -17.47
C ARG A 148 46.30 -12.73 -17.07
N THR A 149 46.14 -13.71 -17.96
CA THR A 149 46.68 -15.04 -17.79
C THR A 149 48.12 -15.09 -18.32
N VAL A 150 48.93 -15.97 -17.71
CA VAL A 150 50.30 -16.24 -18.12
C VAL A 150 50.49 -17.72 -18.46
N ALA A 151 51.49 -18.01 -19.30
CA ALA A 151 51.89 -19.38 -19.57
C ALA A 151 53.37 -19.53 -19.28
N GLY A 152 53.79 -20.71 -18.81
CA GLY A 152 55.16 -21.06 -18.54
C GLY A 152 55.44 -22.50 -18.92
N VAL A 153 56.69 -22.82 -19.23
CA VAL A 153 57.17 -24.16 -19.56
C VAL A 153 57.93 -24.72 -18.37
N CYS A 154 57.52 -25.86 -17.85
CA CYS A 154 58.21 -26.56 -16.79
C CYS A 154 59.53 -27.16 -17.33
N ALA A 155 60.53 -27.44 -16.45
CA ALA A 155 61.77 -28.08 -16.80
C ALA A 155 61.58 -29.48 -17.46
N CYS A 156 60.43 -30.13 -17.25
CA CYS A 156 60.02 -31.38 -17.91
C CYS A 156 59.44 -31.17 -19.35
N GLY A 157 59.36 -29.92 -19.84
CA GLY A 157 58.82 -29.57 -21.13
C GLY A 157 57.30 -29.35 -21.16
N GLN A 158 56.58 -29.55 -20.04
CA GLN A 158 55.14 -29.36 -19.98
C GLN A 158 54.78 -27.86 -19.91
N VAL A 159 53.80 -27.43 -20.73
CA VAL A 159 53.30 -26.08 -20.73
C VAL A 159 52.12 -25.95 -19.74
N HIS A 160 52.24 -25.01 -18.83
CA HIS A 160 51.18 -24.65 -17.86
C HIS A 160 50.62 -23.25 -18.25
N ARG A 161 49.32 -23.11 -18.07
CA ARG A 161 48.63 -21.81 -18.28
C ARG A 161 47.77 -21.50 -17.03
N SER A 162 47.82 -20.27 -16.61
CA SER A 162 46.89 -19.80 -15.57
C SER A 162 45.47 -19.68 -16.14
N ILE A 163 44.50 -19.86 -15.24
CA ILE A 163 43.08 -19.72 -15.54
C ILE A 163 42.57 -18.43 -14.92
N PHE A 164 41.50 -17.84 -15.51
CA PHE A 164 40.81 -16.71 -14.89
C PHE A 164 40.14 -17.15 -13.59
N PRO A 165 40.01 -16.24 -12.61
CA PRO A 165 39.28 -16.54 -11.40
C PRO A 165 37.76 -16.67 -11.72
N ASP A 166 37.04 -17.35 -10.84
CA ASP A 166 35.58 -17.52 -10.96
C ASP A 166 34.86 -16.18 -11.09
N GLY A 167 33.91 -16.10 -12.01
CA GLY A 167 33.15 -14.88 -12.32
C GLY A 167 33.85 -13.91 -13.26
N VAL A 168 35.02 -14.29 -13.86
CA VAL A 168 35.68 -13.56 -14.94
C VAL A 168 35.54 -14.40 -16.22
N ASP A 169 34.36 -14.32 -16.86
CA ASP A 169 33.96 -15.23 -17.93
C ASP A 169 33.95 -14.60 -19.31
N ALA A 170 34.07 -13.25 -19.39
CA ALA A 170 33.99 -12.52 -20.64
C ALA A 170 35.12 -11.52 -20.78
N PRO A 171 35.55 -11.21 -22.03
CA PRO A 171 36.60 -10.21 -22.28
C PRO A 171 36.29 -8.84 -21.69
N VAL A 172 35.00 -8.47 -21.61
CA VAL A 172 34.51 -7.22 -20.98
C VAL A 172 33.20 -7.56 -20.25
N GLN A 173 33.13 -7.24 -18.98
CA GLN A 173 31.92 -7.50 -18.16
C GLN A 173 31.76 -6.43 -17.09
N TYR A 174 30.52 -6.32 -16.57
CA TYR A 174 30.22 -5.46 -15.43
C TYR A 174 30.37 -6.26 -14.13
N GLY A 175 31.06 -5.65 -13.17
CA GLY A 175 31.25 -6.27 -11.86
C GLY A 175 29.98 -6.25 -10.98
N PRO A 176 30.03 -7.01 -9.86
CA PRO A 176 28.90 -7.11 -8.92
C PRO A 176 28.38 -5.77 -8.39
N GLY A 177 29.26 -4.78 -8.21
CA GLY A 177 28.88 -3.45 -7.73
C GLY A 177 27.98 -2.70 -8.72
N VAL A 178 28.28 -2.76 -10.02
CA VAL A 178 27.46 -2.12 -11.09
C VAL A 178 26.11 -2.80 -11.17
N ALA A 179 26.06 -4.12 -11.19
CA ALA A 179 24.83 -4.90 -11.26
C ALA A 179 23.94 -4.66 -10.04
N ALA A 180 24.52 -4.70 -8.83
CA ALA A 180 23.83 -4.40 -7.57
C ALA A 180 23.23 -2.98 -7.58
N PHE A 181 24.00 -1.98 -8.01
CA PHE A 181 23.53 -0.59 -8.05
C PHE A 181 22.39 -0.42 -9.06
N ALA A 182 22.51 -0.98 -10.26
CA ALA A 182 21.47 -0.96 -11.28
C ALA A 182 20.15 -1.61 -10.76
N VAL A 183 20.24 -2.77 -10.10
CA VAL A 183 19.08 -3.46 -9.50
C VAL A 183 18.52 -2.67 -8.33
N HIS A 184 19.36 -2.09 -7.48
CA HIS A 184 18.91 -1.23 -6.39
C HIS A 184 18.12 -0.02 -6.93
N LEU A 185 18.63 0.67 -7.92
CA LEU A 185 17.94 1.81 -8.53
C LEU A 185 16.60 1.42 -9.16
N THR A 186 16.53 0.29 -9.87
CA THR A 186 15.32 -0.12 -10.60
C THR A 186 14.27 -0.81 -9.75
N HIS A 187 14.67 -1.62 -8.77
CA HIS A 187 13.75 -2.45 -7.98
C HIS A 187 13.51 -1.91 -6.57
N TYR A 188 14.45 -1.15 -6.01
CA TYR A 188 14.26 -0.53 -4.70
C TYR A 188 13.83 0.94 -4.83
N GLN A 189 14.53 1.75 -5.63
CA GLN A 189 14.22 3.16 -5.85
C GLN A 189 13.19 3.40 -6.96
N GLN A 190 12.79 2.36 -7.71
CA GLN A 190 11.75 2.38 -8.74
C GLN A 190 12.10 3.20 -9.99
N LEU A 191 13.38 3.48 -10.26
CA LEU A 191 13.80 4.20 -11.47
C LEU A 191 13.52 3.35 -12.72
N PRO A 192 13.08 3.98 -13.83
CA PRO A 192 13.03 3.32 -15.14
C PRO A 192 14.41 2.88 -15.63
N TYR A 193 14.47 1.80 -16.41
CA TYR A 193 15.74 1.24 -16.90
C TYR A 193 16.58 2.25 -17.67
N GLN A 194 15.96 3.05 -18.55
CA GLN A 194 16.68 4.10 -19.29
C GLN A 194 17.28 5.13 -18.32
N ARG A 195 16.48 5.64 -17.37
CA ARG A 195 16.97 6.64 -16.41
C ARG A 195 18.07 6.08 -15.51
N THR A 196 18.05 4.79 -15.22
CA THR A 196 19.12 4.10 -14.49
C THR A 196 20.41 4.04 -15.31
N ALA A 197 20.31 3.73 -16.60
CA ALA A 197 21.45 3.73 -17.51
C ALA A 197 22.04 5.15 -17.66
N ASP A 198 21.20 6.16 -17.85
CA ASP A 198 21.60 7.57 -17.94
C ASP A 198 22.29 8.06 -16.67
N LEU A 199 21.78 7.68 -15.50
CA LEU A 199 22.36 8.05 -14.21
C LEU A 199 23.75 7.45 -14.02
N LEU A 200 23.94 6.16 -14.33
CA LEU A 200 25.23 5.48 -14.25
C LEU A 200 26.25 6.07 -15.22
N HIS A 201 25.80 6.44 -16.44
CA HIS A 201 26.65 7.12 -17.39
C HIS A 201 27.08 8.50 -16.86
N THR A 202 26.13 9.30 -16.39
CA THR A 202 26.39 10.67 -15.92
C THR A 202 27.30 10.72 -14.69
N LEU A 203 27.06 9.83 -13.71
CA LEU A 203 27.81 9.87 -12.44
C LEU A 203 29.16 9.16 -12.50
N ALA A 204 29.25 8.07 -13.26
CA ALA A 204 30.40 7.17 -13.20
C ALA A 204 31.04 6.88 -14.61
N GLY A 205 30.50 7.44 -15.69
CA GLY A 205 30.96 7.13 -17.05
C GLY A 205 30.72 5.67 -17.46
N ILE A 206 29.74 4.97 -16.86
CA ILE A 206 29.43 3.57 -17.15
C ILE A 206 28.29 3.51 -18.16
N ALA A 207 28.60 3.12 -19.39
CA ALA A 207 27.62 2.99 -20.47
C ALA A 207 26.86 1.65 -20.32
N LEU A 208 25.56 1.71 -20.14
CA LEU A 208 24.68 0.54 -20.02
C LEU A 208 23.51 0.67 -20.99
N ALA A 209 23.15 -0.42 -21.66
CA ALA A 209 21.87 -0.49 -22.36
C ALA A 209 20.73 -0.81 -21.37
N PRO A 210 19.50 -0.30 -21.56
CA PRO A 210 18.35 -0.69 -20.75
C PRO A 210 18.09 -2.20 -20.71
N ALA A 211 18.41 -2.91 -21.80
CA ALA A 211 18.32 -4.37 -21.86
C ALA A 211 19.31 -5.06 -20.91
N THR A 212 20.51 -4.50 -20.74
CA THR A 212 21.51 -4.99 -19.78
C THR A 212 21.03 -4.79 -18.34
N VAL A 213 20.46 -3.62 -18.03
CA VAL A 213 19.84 -3.36 -16.71
C VAL A 213 18.70 -4.33 -16.42
N TYR A 214 17.88 -4.65 -17.41
CA TYR A 214 16.82 -5.67 -17.29
C TYR A 214 17.40 -7.07 -17.06
N ALA A 215 18.46 -7.45 -17.79
CA ALA A 215 19.13 -8.74 -17.63
C ALA A 215 19.70 -8.90 -16.21
N MET A 216 20.34 -7.86 -15.65
CA MET A 216 20.82 -7.83 -14.26
C MET A 216 19.67 -8.08 -13.26
N GLY A 217 18.49 -7.47 -13.50
CA GLY A 217 17.31 -7.71 -12.68
C GLY A 217 16.85 -9.17 -12.74
N ARG A 218 16.88 -9.80 -13.92
CA ARG A 218 16.53 -11.22 -14.06
C ARG A 218 17.52 -12.14 -13.36
N GLU A 219 18.81 -11.84 -13.48
CA GLU A 219 19.86 -12.58 -12.82
C GLU A 219 19.74 -12.50 -11.29
N ALA A 220 19.54 -11.28 -10.75
CA ALA A 220 19.30 -11.11 -9.31
C ALA A 220 18.09 -11.93 -8.84
N ALA A 221 16.98 -11.89 -9.58
CA ALA A 221 15.78 -12.65 -9.25
C ALA A 221 16.07 -14.17 -9.22
N ALA A 222 16.81 -14.69 -10.18
CA ALA A 222 17.18 -16.11 -10.22
C ALA A 222 18.01 -16.53 -9.00
N ARG A 223 18.97 -15.71 -8.60
CA ARG A 223 19.83 -15.95 -7.41
C ARG A 223 19.08 -15.80 -6.08
N LEU A 224 17.94 -15.07 -6.07
CA LEU A 224 17.14 -14.80 -4.87
C LEU A 224 15.94 -15.75 -4.69
N VAL A 225 15.76 -16.75 -5.55
CA VAL A 225 14.65 -17.71 -5.43
C VAL A 225 14.68 -18.43 -4.07
N ALA A 226 15.84 -18.96 -3.66
CA ALA A 226 15.96 -19.72 -2.41
C ALA A 226 15.70 -18.85 -1.16
N PRO A 227 16.31 -17.66 -0.98
CA PRO A 227 15.95 -16.76 0.12
C PRO A 227 14.48 -16.37 0.17
N VAL A 228 13.84 -16.11 -1.00
CA VAL A 228 12.44 -15.71 -1.04
C VAL A 228 11.50 -16.89 -0.75
N THR A 229 11.85 -18.09 -1.17
CA THR A 229 11.12 -19.31 -0.78
C THR A 229 11.17 -19.50 0.75
N ALA A 230 12.33 -19.31 1.36
CA ALA A 230 12.49 -19.40 2.81
C ALA A 230 11.64 -18.32 3.54
N ILE A 231 11.57 -17.08 3.02
CA ILE A 231 10.68 -16.04 3.54
C ILE A 231 9.22 -16.51 3.50
N GLY A 232 8.77 -17.09 2.38
CA GLY A 232 7.40 -17.61 2.24
C GLY A 232 7.12 -18.73 3.28
N GLN A 233 8.04 -19.65 3.45
CA GLN A 233 7.95 -20.73 4.45
C GLN A 233 7.93 -20.20 5.88
N ALA A 234 8.72 -19.19 6.19
CA ALA A 234 8.72 -18.56 7.50
C ALA A 234 7.42 -17.80 7.78
N LEU A 235 6.83 -17.15 6.76
CA LEU A 235 5.55 -16.45 6.89
C LEU A 235 4.39 -17.36 7.27
N VAL A 236 4.35 -18.59 6.77
CA VAL A 236 3.27 -19.53 7.14
C VAL A 236 3.36 -20.03 8.59
N GLN A 237 4.50 -19.85 9.25
CA GLN A 237 4.71 -20.18 10.67
C GLN A 237 4.44 -19.01 11.62
N GLN A 238 4.15 -17.81 11.09
CA GLN A 238 3.93 -16.64 11.93
C GLN A 238 2.59 -16.69 12.66
N ALA A 239 2.56 -16.19 13.89
CA ALA A 239 1.33 -16.10 14.68
C ALA A 239 0.31 -15.12 14.08
N VAL A 240 0.79 -14.02 13.49
CA VAL A 240 -0.04 -13.01 12.82
C VAL A 240 0.63 -12.60 11.52
N ALA A 241 -0.13 -12.56 10.43
CA ALA A 241 0.30 -12.04 9.15
C ALA A 241 -0.75 -11.12 8.54
N HIS A 242 -0.31 -10.23 7.66
CA HIS A 242 -1.14 -9.26 6.95
C HIS A 242 -1.18 -9.61 5.47
N ALA A 243 -2.36 -9.57 4.86
CA ALA A 243 -2.53 -9.80 3.43
C ALA A 243 -3.28 -8.67 2.75
N ASP A 244 -2.87 -8.35 1.53
CA ASP A 244 -3.54 -7.38 0.66
C ASP A 244 -3.16 -7.68 -0.80
N GLU A 245 -3.89 -7.09 -1.76
CA GLU A 245 -3.57 -7.21 -3.17
C GLU A 245 -3.85 -5.91 -3.92
N THR A 246 -3.15 -5.73 -5.03
CA THR A 246 -3.35 -4.56 -5.90
C THR A 246 -3.24 -4.93 -7.36
N GLY A 247 -4.06 -4.29 -8.19
CA GLY A 247 -3.96 -4.43 -9.64
C GLY A 247 -2.67 -3.79 -10.18
N LEU A 248 -2.05 -4.45 -11.16
CA LEU A 248 -0.94 -3.92 -11.92
C LEU A 248 -1.07 -4.29 -13.41
N ARG A 249 -0.44 -3.51 -14.30
CA ARG A 249 -0.43 -3.79 -15.73
C ARG A 249 0.80 -4.60 -16.12
N VAL A 250 0.57 -5.75 -16.78
CA VAL A 250 1.62 -6.61 -17.30
C VAL A 250 1.28 -6.92 -18.77
N ALA A 251 2.16 -6.59 -19.70
CA ALA A 251 1.93 -6.74 -21.14
C ALA A 251 0.58 -6.14 -21.60
N GLY A 252 0.19 -4.99 -21.03
CA GLY A 252 -1.10 -4.34 -21.31
C GLY A 252 -2.32 -4.93 -20.57
N ALA A 253 -2.24 -6.15 -20.07
CA ALA A 253 -3.31 -6.81 -19.32
C ALA A 253 -3.30 -6.45 -17.83
N LEU A 254 -4.48 -6.44 -17.19
CA LEU A 254 -4.59 -6.32 -15.74
C LEU A 254 -4.22 -7.65 -15.09
N GLN A 255 -3.21 -7.62 -14.24
CA GLN A 255 -2.83 -8.69 -13.34
C GLN A 255 -2.85 -8.18 -11.88
N TRP A 256 -2.52 -9.03 -10.93
CA TRP A 256 -2.61 -8.73 -9.50
C TRP A 256 -1.32 -9.06 -8.78
N LEU A 257 -0.86 -8.12 -7.99
CA LEU A 257 0.22 -8.32 -7.02
C LEU A 257 -0.42 -8.62 -5.67
N HIS A 258 -0.11 -9.78 -5.13
CA HIS A 258 -0.50 -10.20 -3.78
C HIS A 258 0.67 -9.97 -2.82
N VAL A 259 0.38 -9.57 -1.60
CA VAL A 259 1.35 -9.46 -0.52
C VAL A 259 0.90 -10.27 0.68
N LEU A 260 1.83 -10.99 1.29
CA LEU A 260 1.71 -11.56 2.62
C LEU A 260 2.91 -11.06 3.43
N CYS A 261 2.67 -10.45 4.61
CA CYS A 261 3.74 -9.81 5.34
C CYS A 261 3.51 -9.77 6.86
N THR A 262 4.60 -9.54 7.57
CA THR A 262 4.64 -9.19 9.01
C THR A 262 5.41 -7.89 9.20
N ALA A 263 5.71 -7.52 10.43
CA ALA A 263 6.61 -6.40 10.74
C ALA A 263 8.03 -6.62 10.21
N THR A 264 8.48 -7.87 10.04
CA THR A 264 9.87 -8.24 9.70
C THR A 264 10.01 -8.94 8.35
N LEU A 265 8.97 -9.55 7.82
CA LEU A 265 8.99 -10.35 6.59
C LEU A 265 8.02 -9.76 5.55
N THR A 266 8.32 -9.93 4.27
CA THR A 266 7.44 -9.55 3.16
C THR A 266 7.61 -10.53 2.00
N PHE A 267 6.51 -11.05 1.51
CA PHE A 267 6.45 -11.88 0.31
C PHE A 267 5.47 -11.28 -0.69
N TYR A 268 5.91 -11.14 -1.94
CA TYR A 268 5.06 -10.71 -3.06
C TYR A 268 4.95 -11.82 -4.10
N ALA A 269 3.76 -11.94 -4.69
CA ALA A 269 3.52 -12.78 -5.86
C ALA A 269 2.65 -12.07 -6.88
N VAL A 270 2.94 -12.29 -8.17
CA VAL A 270 2.12 -11.76 -9.28
C VAL A 270 1.32 -12.89 -9.89
N HIS A 271 0.02 -12.65 -10.10
CA HIS A 271 -0.87 -13.60 -10.73
C HIS A 271 -1.88 -12.91 -11.67
N ALA A 272 -2.30 -13.62 -12.74
CA ALA A 272 -3.24 -13.06 -13.70
C ALA A 272 -4.64 -12.81 -13.11
N LYS A 273 -5.05 -13.60 -12.11
CA LYS A 273 -6.34 -13.46 -11.41
C LYS A 273 -6.15 -12.87 -10.02
N ARG A 274 -7.20 -12.22 -9.49
CA ARG A 274 -7.26 -11.71 -8.12
C ARG A 274 -7.69 -12.77 -7.11
N GLY A 275 -8.66 -13.63 -7.50
CA GLY A 275 -9.48 -14.45 -6.63
C GLY A 275 -8.80 -15.68 -6.04
N ARG A 276 -9.65 -16.63 -5.61
CA ARG A 276 -9.24 -17.89 -4.97
C ARG A 276 -8.20 -18.67 -5.76
N ASP A 277 -8.32 -18.68 -7.11
CA ASP A 277 -7.36 -19.36 -7.98
C ASP A 277 -5.94 -18.81 -7.80
N ALA A 278 -5.80 -17.48 -7.65
CA ALA A 278 -4.51 -16.86 -7.43
C ALA A 278 -3.93 -17.24 -6.06
N LEU A 279 -4.74 -17.15 -5.01
CA LEU A 279 -4.32 -17.50 -3.66
C LEU A 279 -3.95 -18.98 -3.53
N ALA A 280 -4.71 -19.87 -4.21
CA ALA A 280 -4.40 -21.29 -4.30
C ALA A 280 -3.09 -21.56 -5.05
N ALA A 281 -2.84 -20.86 -6.18
CA ALA A 281 -1.61 -21.01 -6.95
C ALA A 281 -0.37 -20.49 -6.18
N ILE A 282 -0.50 -19.44 -5.36
CA ILE A 282 0.55 -18.93 -4.47
C ILE A 282 0.84 -19.96 -3.34
N GLY A 283 -0.19 -20.62 -2.82
CA GLY A 283 -0.09 -21.77 -1.93
C GLY A 283 0.18 -21.46 -0.45
N LEU A 284 0.62 -20.25 -0.08
CA LEU A 284 1.02 -19.91 1.29
C LEU A 284 -0.14 -19.98 2.30
N LEU A 285 -1.31 -19.43 1.93
CA LEU A 285 -2.46 -19.36 2.83
C LEU A 285 -3.07 -20.74 3.16
N ALA A 286 -2.90 -21.72 2.29
CA ALA A 286 -3.33 -23.09 2.54
C ALA A 286 -2.57 -23.73 3.73
N CYS A 287 -1.33 -23.31 3.96
CA CYS A 287 -0.47 -23.78 5.04
C CYS A 287 -0.48 -22.87 6.28
N PHE A 288 -1.00 -21.63 6.16
CA PHE A 288 -1.02 -20.67 7.25
C PHE A 288 -2.05 -21.06 8.32
N ARG A 289 -1.68 -20.99 9.61
CA ARG A 289 -2.53 -21.38 10.75
C ARG A 289 -2.70 -20.27 11.78
N GLY A 290 -2.01 -19.15 11.63
CA GLY A 290 -2.09 -18.00 12.51
C GLY A 290 -3.34 -17.14 12.28
N VAL A 291 -3.26 -15.88 12.70
CA VAL A 291 -4.28 -14.86 12.44
C VAL A 291 -3.93 -14.06 11.19
N LEU A 292 -4.81 -14.08 10.19
CA LEU A 292 -4.68 -13.30 8.96
C LEU A 292 -5.43 -11.97 9.10
N VAL A 293 -4.70 -10.86 9.06
CA VAL A 293 -5.27 -9.50 9.04
C VAL A 293 -5.46 -9.06 7.60
N HIS A 294 -6.69 -8.70 7.21
CA HIS A 294 -7.01 -8.30 5.83
C HIS A 294 -8.23 -7.36 5.75
N ASP A 295 -8.49 -6.80 4.56
CA ASP A 295 -9.77 -6.19 4.26
C ASP A 295 -10.87 -7.26 4.17
N HIS A 296 -12.09 -7.00 4.37
CA HIS A 296 -13.18 -7.99 4.38
C HIS A 296 -13.42 -8.66 3.00
N TRP A 297 -12.37 -8.95 2.23
CA TRP A 297 -12.53 -9.60 0.92
C TRP A 297 -12.81 -11.10 1.06
N SER A 298 -13.91 -11.55 0.45
CA SER A 298 -14.45 -12.91 0.62
C SER A 298 -13.53 -14.05 0.14
N ALA A 299 -12.50 -13.76 -0.66
CA ALA A 299 -11.57 -14.79 -1.13
C ALA A 299 -10.72 -15.36 0.03
N TYR A 300 -10.39 -14.54 1.04
CA TYR A 300 -9.63 -14.97 2.21
C TYR A 300 -10.44 -15.90 3.12
N ALA A 301 -11.78 -15.72 3.19
CA ALA A 301 -12.66 -16.57 4.01
C ALA A 301 -12.70 -18.05 3.59
N ALA A 302 -12.08 -18.41 2.46
CA ALA A 302 -11.93 -19.81 2.03
C ALA A 302 -10.86 -20.58 2.83
N TYR A 303 -10.04 -19.89 3.62
CA TYR A 303 -8.93 -20.48 4.39
C TYR A 303 -9.32 -20.66 5.85
N THR A 304 -8.82 -21.75 6.45
CA THR A 304 -9.20 -22.16 7.82
C THR A 304 -8.41 -21.47 8.93
N CYS A 305 -7.48 -20.58 8.60
CA CYS A 305 -6.78 -19.75 9.57
C CYS A 305 -7.79 -18.82 10.31
N GLN A 306 -7.37 -18.26 11.43
CA GLN A 306 -8.16 -17.22 12.07
C GLN A 306 -8.09 -15.92 11.25
N HIS A 307 -9.16 -15.13 11.28
CA HIS A 307 -9.23 -13.88 10.54
C HIS A 307 -9.36 -12.69 11.49
N ALA A 308 -8.78 -11.55 11.10
CA ALA A 308 -9.00 -10.27 11.73
C ALA A 308 -9.23 -9.22 10.64
N PHE A 309 -10.26 -8.38 10.82
CA PHE A 309 -10.62 -7.41 9.79
C PHE A 309 -10.04 -6.04 10.07
N CYS A 310 -9.63 -5.38 9.00
CA CYS A 310 -9.09 -4.03 9.05
C CYS A 310 -10.15 -3.02 9.47
N ASN A 311 -10.09 -2.54 10.73
CA ASN A 311 -11.03 -1.57 11.24
C ASN A 311 -10.91 -0.18 10.58
N ALA A 312 -9.78 0.16 9.97
CA ALA A 312 -9.67 1.39 9.18
C ALA A 312 -10.68 1.44 8.02
N HIS A 313 -11.03 0.30 7.41
CA HIS A 313 -12.08 0.21 6.41
C HIS A 313 -13.47 0.41 7.02
N HIS A 314 -13.74 -0.21 8.17
CA HIS A 314 -15.00 -0.02 8.90
C HIS A 314 -15.21 1.44 9.31
N LEU A 315 -14.16 2.11 9.81
CA LEU A 315 -14.23 3.52 10.18
C LEU A 315 -14.58 4.42 8.96
N ARG A 316 -13.99 4.15 7.79
CA ARG A 316 -14.33 4.92 6.56
C ARG A 316 -15.79 4.72 6.15
N GLU A 317 -16.30 3.49 6.24
CA GLU A 317 -17.71 3.21 5.93
C GLU A 317 -18.66 3.86 6.95
N LEU A 318 -18.32 3.86 8.24
CA LEU A 318 -19.08 4.53 9.29
C LEU A 318 -19.11 6.06 9.10
N ILE A 319 -17.97 6.66 8.73
CA ILE A 319 -17.87 8.08 8.39
C ILE A 319 -18.79 8.41 7.20
N ALA A 320 -18.75 7.58 6.13
CA ALA A 320 -19.61 7.78 4.98
C ALA A 320 -21.11 7.76 5.34
N ILE A 321 -21.51 6.88 6.25
CA ILE A 321 -22.90 6.81 6.73
C ILE A 321 -23.25 8.06 7.54
N ALA A 322 -22.38 8.49 8.46
CA ALA A 322 -22.58 9.70 9.27
C ALA A 322 -22.67 10.98 8.41
N GLU A 323 -21.87 11.07 7.34
CA GLU A 323 -21.91 12.19 6.40
C GLU A 323 -23.17 12.18 5.52
N THR A 324 -23.67 10.98 5.19
CA THR A 324 -24.89 10.83 4.35
C THR A 324 -26.16 11.12 5.15
N ASP A 325 -26.17 10.78 6.43
CA ASP A 325 -27.31 11.03 7.34
C ASP A 325 -26.80 11.53 8.71
N PRO A 326 -26.61 12.86 8.85
CA PRO A 326 -26.10 13.46 10.09
C PRO A 326 -27.04 13.29 11.31
N GLY A 327 -28.30 12.91 11.11
CA GLY A 327 -29.25 12.64 12.19
C GLY A 327 -29.00 11.31 12.94
N LEU A 328 -28.20 10.40 12.34
CA LEU A 328 -27.89 9.13 12.93
C LEU A 328 -26.73 9.24 13.92
N THR A 329 -26.95 8.88 15.17
CA THR A 329 -25.92 8.93 16.22
C THR A 329 -25.08 7.66 16.34
N TRP A 330 -25.62 6.50 15.93
CA TRP A 330 -24.96 5.21 16.07
C TRP A 330 -23.60 5.09 15.35
N PRO A 331 -23.36 5.68 14.15
CA PRO A 331 -22.05 5.58 13.50
C PRO A 331 -20.97 6.27 14.31
N GLY A 332 -21.26 7.47 14.86
CA GLY A 332 -20.34 8.20 15.74
C GLY A 332 -20.03 7.46 17.02
N ARG A 333 -21.04 6.82 17.65
CA ARG A 333 -20.86 5.99 18.85
C ARG A 333 -19.95 4.79 18.57
N LEU A 334 -20.13 4.12 17.44
CA LEU A 334 -19.30 2.97 17.07
C LEU A 334 -17.86 3.38 16.71
N ILE A 335 -17.68 4.50 16.02
CA ILE A 335 -16.36 5.09 15.76
C ILE A 335 -15.64 5.37 17.10
N ALA A 336 -16.31 6.01 18.04
CA ALA A 336 -15.75 6.33 19.35
C ALA A 336 -15.33 5.06 20.11
N LEU A 337 -16.20 4.03 20.13
CA LEU A 337 -15.92 2.75 20.78
C LEU A 337 -14.69 2.04 20.17
N LEU A 338 -14.61 1.95 18.85
CA LEU A 338 -13.49 1.32 18.17
C LEU A 338 -12.16 2.09 18.39
N CYS A 339 -12.20 3.41 18.43
CA CYS A 339 -11.03 4.24 18.75
C CYS A 339 -10.60 4.09 20.21
N GLU A 340 -11.54 4.07 21.17
CA GLU A 340 -11.31 3.82 22.59
C GLU A 340 -10.65 2.45 22.80
N ALA A 341 -11.20 1.41 22.21
CA ALA A 341 -10.65 0.06 22.27
C ALA A 341 -9.24 -0.02 21.69
N ASN A 342 -8.99 0.66 20.56
CA ASN A 342 -7.65 0.71 19.97
C ASN A 342 -6.64 1.42 20.88
N GLU A 343 -7.01 2.54 21.49
CA GLU A 343 -6.16 3.27 22.45
C GLU A 343 -5.84 2.39 23.67
N ALA A 344 -6.85 1.71 24.23
CA ALA A 344 -6.67 0.77 25.35
C ALA A 344 -5.65 -0.33 24.99
N THR A 345 -5.75 -0.91 23.78
CA THR A 345 -4.79 -1.94 23.34
C THR A 345 -3.38 -1.37 23.11
N HIS A 346 -3.26 -0.12 22.64
CA HIS A 346 -1.96 0.56 22.51
C HIS A 346 -1.32 0.79 23.88
N MET A 347 -2.07 1.26 24.86
CA MET A 347 -1.60 1.47 26.22
C MET A 347 -1.16 0.16 26.88
N ALA A 348 -1.98 -0.91 26.72
CA ALA A 348 -1.67 -2.22 27.27
C ALA A 348 -0.37 -2.80 26.67
N ARG A 349 -0.17 -2.70 25.35
CA ARG A 349 1.08 -3.11 24.69
C ARG A 349 2.29 -2.30 25.19
N ALA A 350 2.14 -0.98 25.31
CA ALA A 350 3.20 -0.11 25.81
C ALA A 350 3.59 -0.43 27.25
N ALA A 351 2.64 -0.88 28.07
CA ALA A 351 2.85 -1.33 29.44
C ALA A 351 3.32 -2.80 29.56
N GLY A 352 3.48 -3.52 28.43
CA GLY A 352 3.97 -4.90 28.40
C GLY A 352 2.92 -5.95 28.77
N PHE A 353 1.62 -5.60 28.80
CA PHE A 353 0.55 -6.57 29.03
C PHE A 353 0.35 -7.48 27.80
N ALA A 354 0.02 -8.76 28.08
CA ALA A 354 -0.31 -9.75 27.05
C ALA A 354 -1.77 -9.67 26.59
N ALA A 355 -2.68 -9.13 27.42
CA ALA A 355 -4.12 -9.01 27.17
C ALA A 355 -4.71 -7.80 27.92
N LEU A 356 -5.88 -7.33 27.48
CA LEU A 356 -6.69 -6.41 28.25
C LEU A 356 -7.33 -7.12 29.43
N PRO A 357 -7.70 -6.41 30.52
CA PRO A 357 -8.49 -6.99 31.63
C PRO A 357 -9.83 -7.55 31.13
N GLY A 358 -10.21 -8.73 31.62
CA GLY A 358 -11.47 -9.41 31.25
C GLY A 358 -12.71 -8.52 31.33
N PRO A 359 -12.96 -7.80 32.46
CA PRO A 359 -14.11 -6.89 32.59
C PRO A 359 -14.12 -5.76 31.53
N MET A 360 -12.96 -5.26 31.12
CA MET A 360 -12.87 -4.25 30.05
C MET A 360 -13.24 -4.85 28.68
N ILE A 361 -12.82 -6.08 28.41
CA ILE A 361 -13.20 -6.80 27.17
C ILE A 361 -14.72 -6.98 27.15
N GLU A 362 -15.31 -7.45 28.23
CA GLU A 362 -16.76 -7.68 28.36
C GLU A 362 -17.57 -6.38 28.16
N ASP A 363 -17.13 -5.26 28.76
CA ASP A 363 -17.76 -3.95 28.57
C ASP A 363 -17.72 -3.51 27.12
N LEU A 364 -16.55 -3.57 26.49
CA LEU A 364 -16.39 -3.18 25.08
C LEU A 364 -17.26 -4.02 24.14
N PHE A 365 -17.35 -5.32 24.38
CA PHE A 365 -18.21 -6.23 23.60
C PHE A 365 -19.69 -5.94 23.83
N THR A 366 -20.12 -5.71 25.06
CA THR A 366 -21.51 -5.37 25.39
C THR A 366 -21.93 -4.07 24.70
N ARG A 367 -21.15 -3.02 24.84
CA ARG A 367 -21.40 -1.72 24.20
C ARG A 367 -21.42 -1.83 22.66
N TYR A 368 -20.56 -2.65 22.09
CA TYR A 368 -20.53 -2.92 20.65
C TYR A 368 -21.86 -3.54 20.18
N ASP A 369 -22.33 -4.57 20.85
CA ASP A 369 -23.57 -5.26 20.51
C ASP A 369 -24.81 -4.37 20.71
N GLU A 370 -24.84 -3.54 21.75
CA GLU A 370 -25.90 -2.55 21.99
C GLU A 370 -25.97 -1.52 20.86
N ILE A 371 -24.81 -0.97 20.43
CA ILE A 371 -24.77 0.01 19.34
C ILE A 371 -25.27 -0.62 18.03
N LEU A 372 -24.87 -1.86 17.70
CA LEU A 372 -25.34 -2.54 16.49
C LEU A 372 -26.82 -2.92 16.56
N THR A 373 -27.33 -3.24 17.75
CA THR A 373 -28.75 -3.52 17.98
C THR A 373 -29.58 -2.26 17.77
N ASP A 374 -29.13 -1.13 18.27
CA ASP A 374 -29.75 0.17 18.06
C ASP A 374 -29.70 0.56 16.56
N ALA A 375 -28.54 0.44 15.92
CA ALA A 375 -28.34 0.73 14.50
C ALA A 375 -29.30 -0.05 13.59
N ALA A 376 -29.58 -1.32 13.91
CA ALA A 376 -30.46 -2.17 13.12
C ALA A 376 -31.91 -1.65 13.06
N ARG A 377 -32.34 -0.88 14.06
CA ARG A 377 -33.70 -0.27 14.07
C ARG A 377 -33.88 0.78 12.99
N TYR A 378 -32.81 1.52 12.66
CA TYR A 378 -32.83 2.55 11.62
C TYR A 378 -32.64 1.99 10.21
N HIS A 379 -32.12 0.77 10.09
CA HIS A 379 -31.79 0.16 8.81
C HIS A 379 -32.40 -1.24 8.67
N PRO A 380 -33.74 -1.35 8.56
CA PRO A 380 -34.41 -2.64 8.41
C PRO A 380 -34.04 -3.32 7.08
N ARG A 381 -34.15 -4.64 7.05
CA ARG A 381 -33.92 -5.42 5.84
C ARG A 381 -34.98 -5.08 4.79
N ARG A 382 -34.54 -4.71 3.60
CA ARG A 382 -35.44 -4.50 2.46
C ARG A 382 -35.95 -5.85 1.94
N THR A 383 -37.26 -5.97 1.78
CA THR A 383 -37.93 -7.13 1.20
C THR A 383 -38.38 -6.80 -0.23
N GLY A 384 -38.36 -7.77 -1.11
CA GLY A 384 -38.89 -7.64 -2.45
C GLY A 384 -40.41 -7.86 -2.54
N PRO A 385 -41.00 -7.59 -3.68
CA PRO A 385 -42.40 -7.93 -3.91
C PRO A 385 -42.70 -9.40 -3.64
N PRO A 386 -43.88 -9.75 -3.11
CA PRO A 386 -44.28 -11.11 -2.90
C PRO A 386 -44.09 -11.97 -4.17
N GLY A 387 -43.48 -13.16 -4.05
CA GLY A 387 -43.19 -14.05 -5.19
C GLY A 387 -41.94 -13.74 -6.03
N SER A 388 -41.24 -12.63 -5.76
CA SER A 388 -39.99 -12.30 -6.45
C SER A 388 -38.84 -13.18 -5.99
N ARG A 389 -38.17 -13.92 -6.91
CA ARG A 389 -36.93 -14.67 -6.64
C ARG A 389 -35.68 -13.81 -6.76
N ARG A 390 -35.77 -12.52 -7.12
CA ARG A 390 -34.62 -11.62 -7.29
C ARG A 390 -34.10 -11.19 -5.91
N ARG A 391 -32.79 -11.28 -5.73
CA ARG A 391 -32.12 -10.76 -4.50
C ARG A 391 -32.29 -9.25 -4.44
N VAL A 392 -32.90 -8.75 -3.37
CA VAL A 392 -33.09 -7.32 -3.13
C VAL A 392 -31.77 -6.72 -2.66
N LYS A 393 -31.37 -5.63 -3.32
CA LYS A 393 -30.16 -4.86 -2.96
C LYS A 393 -30.42 -4.12 -1.64
N GLN A 394 -29.67 -4.45 -0.63
CA GLN A 394 -29.73 -3.81 0.67
C GLN A 394 -28.99 -2.46 0.68
N THR A 395 -29.26 -1.62 1.68
CA THR A 395 -28.54 -0.35 1.87
C THR A 395 -27.09 -0.60 2.29
N PRO A 396 -26.15 0.32 2.01
CA PRO A 396 -24.77 0.23 2.51
C PRO A 396 -24.71 0.09 4.03
N ALA A 397 -25.52 0.85 4.77
CA ALA A 397 -25.60 0.80 6.22
C ALA A 397 -26.09 -0.58 6.73
N TYR A 398 -27.16 -1.15 6.14
CA TYR A 398 -27.60 -2.49 6.47
C TYR A 398 -26.50 -3.54 6.26
N ASN A 399 -25.82 -3.47 5.10
CA ASN A 399 -24.73 -4.41 4.78
C ASN A 399 -23.56 -4.28 5.76
N LEU A 400 -23.22 -3.06 6.19
CA LEU A 400 -22.18 -2.83 7.19
C LEU A 400 -22.60 -3.42 8.55
N ILE A 401 -23.79 -3.10 9.03
CA ILE A 401 -24.31 -3.60 10.32
C ILE A 401 -24.35 -5.13 10.33
N ALA A 402 -24.89 -5.75 9.28
CA ALA A 402 -24.93 -7.20 9.15
C ALA A 402 -23.52 -7.79 9.22
N ARG A 403 -22.57 -7.25 8.44
CA ARG A 403 -21.18 -7.69 8.44
C ARG A 403 -20.51 -7.55 9.81
N LEU A 404 -20.67 -6.40 10.48
CA LEU A 404 -20.10 -6.15 11.80
C LEU A 404 -20.68 -7.09 12.87
N ARG A 405 -21.95 -7.47 12.73
CA ARG A 405 -22.61 -8.43 13.64
C ARG A 405 -22.15 -9.86 13.35
N ASP A 406 -22.21 -10.29 12.09
CA ASP A 406 -21.92 -11.65 11.67
C ASP A 406 -20.43 -12.02 11.88
N HIS A 407 -19.53 -11.01 11.89
CA HIS A 407 -18.08 -11.14 12.01
C HIS A 407 -17.54 -10.36 13.22
N ARG A 408 -18.30 -10.35 14.31
CA ARG A 408 -17.93 -9.63 15.54
C ARG A 408 -16.55 -10.00 16.06
N ASP A 409 -16.25 -11.28 16.12
CA ASP A 409 -14.99 -11.78 16.67
C ASP A 409 -13.78 -11.40 15.78
N GLU A 410 -13.93 -11.39 14.46
CA GLU A 410 -12.91 -10.98 13.53
C GLU A 410 -12.68 -9.46 13.56
N VAL A 411 -13.73 -8.68 13.78
CA VAL A 411 -13.67 -7.21 13.93
C VAL A 411 -12.99 -6.82 15.24
N LEU A 412 -13.30 -7.52 16.33
CA LEU A 412 -12.82 -7.22 17.68
C LEU A 412 -11.62 -8.06 18.13
N ARG A 413 -11.05 -8.90 17.25
CA ARG A 413 -9.92 -9.77 17.60
C ARG A 413 -8.71 -9.03 18.16
N PHE A 414 -8.47 -7.80 17.73
CA PHE A 414 -7.37 -6.96 18.24
C PHE A 414 -7.50 -6.63 19.74
N ILE A 415 -8.71 -6.77 20.31
CA ILE A 415 -8.98 -6.57 21.74
C ILE A 415 -8.60 -7.82 22.54
N THR A 416 -8.88 -9.01 21.98
CA THR A 416 -8.68 -10.30 22.65
C THR A 416 -7.28 -10.88 22.41
N ASP A 417 -6.59 -10.44 21.37
CA ASP A 417 -5.22 -10.83 21.06
C ASP A 417 -4.41 -9.58 20.71
N LEU A 418 -3.60 -9.11 21.66
CA LEU A 418 -2.81 -7.90 21.49
C LEU A 418 -1.69 -8.01 20.44
N ARG A 419 -1.41 -9.21 19.89
CA ARG A 419 -0.53 -9.37 18.73
C ARG A 419 -1.17 -8.90 17.44
N VAL A 420 -2.52 -8.89 17.38
CA VAL A 420 -3.30 -8.51 16.21
C VAL A 420 -3.41 -6.99 16.14
N ALA A 421 -3.09 -6.41 14.99
CA ALA A 421 -3.23 -4.97 14.76
C ALA A 421 -4.70 -4.58 14.55
N PHE A 422 -5.04 -3.35 14.92
CA PHE A 422 -6.34 -2.73 14.66
C PHE A 422 -6.66 -2.60 13.16
N ASP A 423 -5.64 -2.41 12.34
CA ASP A 423 -5.76 -2.16 10.91
C ASP A 423 -4.78 -3.00 10.08
N ASN A 424 -4.95 -2.96 8.75
CA ASN A 424 -4.08 -3.65 7.80
C ASN A 424 -3.01 -2.71 7.18
N ASN A 425 -2.66 -1.62 7.87
CA ASN A 425 -1.72 -0.62 7.35
C ASN A 425 -0.34 -1.20 6.99
N GLN A 426 0.05 -2.34 7.59
CA GLN A 426 1.33 -2.99 7.26
C GLN A 426 1.34 -3.47 5.80
N ALA A 427 0.33 -4.23 5.37
CA ALA A 427 0.22 -4.68 3.99
C ALA A 427 -0.03 -3.52 3.02
N GLU A 428 -0.85 -2.53 3.41
CA GLU A 428 -1.08 -1.32 2.61
C GLU A 428 0.22 -0.53 2.36
N ARG A 429 1.10 -0.39 3.35
CA ARG A 429 2.42 0.25 3.19
C ARG A 429 3.32 -0.53 2.25
N ASP A 430 3.32 -1.86 2.36
CA ASP A 430 4.14 -2.71 1.52
C ASP A 430 3.69 -2.64 0.04
N ILE A 431 2.39 -2.51 -0.23
CA ILE A 431 1.84 -2.35 -1.59
C ILE A 431 2.10 -0.96 -2.19
N ARG A 432 2.32 0.08 -1.39
CA ARG A 432 2.53 1.45 -1.91
C ARG A 432 3.68 1.56 -2.88
N MET A 433 4.82 0.92 -2.60
CA MET A 433 5.99 1.00 -3.47
C MET A 433 5.76 0.34 -4.84
N PRO A 434 5.18 -0.86 -4.96
CA PRO A 434 4.74 -1.39 -6.24
C PRO A 434 3.77 -0.48 -7.02
N LYS A 435 2.85 0.20 -6.33
CA LYS A 435 1.98 1.22 -6.97
C LYS A 435 2.75 2.42 -7.49
N LEU A 436 3.79 2.86 -6.78
CA LEU A 436 4.68 3.93 -7.25
C LEU A 436 5.40 3.52 -8.53
N LYS A 437 5.89 2.27 -8.63
CA LYS A 437 6.48 1.72 -9.86
C LYS A 437 5.56 1.91 -11.06
N GLN A 438 4.28 1.64 -10.88
CA GLN A 438 3.27 1.78 -11.93
C GLN A 438 3.09 3.24 -12.37
N LYS A 439 3.12 4.18 -11.43
CA LYS A 439 3.02 5.63 -11.72
C LYS A 439 4.25 6.18 -12.42
N VAL A 440 5.46 5.69 -12.07
CA VAL A 440 6.73 6.19 -12.61
C VAL A 440 7.08 5.54 -13.95
N SER A 441 6.80 4.23 -14.11
CA SER A 441 7.25 3.43 -15.25
C SER A 441 6.10 2.82 -16.08
N GLY A 442 4.82 3.12 -15.77
CA GLY A 442 3.68 2.42 -16.35
C GLY A 442 3.55 1.00 -15.83
N GLY A 443 3.34 0.04 -16.71
CA GLY A 443 3.26 -1.39 -16.35
C GLY A 443 4.55 -2.15 -16.59
N PHE A 444 4.50 -3.44 -16.39
CA PHE A 444 5.55 -4.38 -16.78
C PHE A 444 5.35 -4.81 -18.24
N ARG A 445 6.43 -4.87 -19.02
CA ARG A 445 6.38 -5.30 -20.42
C ARG A 445 6.24 -6.81 -20.58
N SER A 446 6.58 -7.60 -19.54
CA SER A 446 6.52 -9.05 -19.56
C SER A 446 6.19 -9.63 -18.19
N GLU A 447 5.61 -10.85 -18.17
CA GLU A 447 5.39 -11.61 -16.93
C GLU A 447 6.68 -11.92 -16.20
N ALA A 448 7.73 -12.28 -16.94
CA ALA A 448 9.05 -12.55 -16.37
C ALA A 448 9.58 -11.33 -15.61
N GLY A 449 9.41 -10.11 -16.16
CA GLY A 449 9.79 -8.87 -15.48
C GLY A 449 8.96 -8.61 -14.22
N ALA A 450 7.66 -8.88 -14.24
CA ALA A 450 6.80 -8.74 -13.08
C ALA A 450 7.14 -9.74 -11.97
N LYS A 451 7.42 -11.01 -12.33
CA LYS A 451 7.86 -12.06 -11.40
C LYS A 451 9.23 -11.72 -10.78
N SER A 452 10.20 -11.30 -11.60
CA SER A 452 11.51 -10.86 -11.11
C SER A 452 11.38 -9.70 -10.13
N PHE A 453 10.52 -8.73 -10.42
CA PHE A 453 10.22 -7.62 -9.53
C PHE A 453 9.66 -8.12 -8.19
N ALA A 454 8.69 -9.03 -8.20
CA ALA A 454 8.09 -9.58 -6.98
C ALA A 454 9.13 -10.29 -6.10
N ILE A 455 10.00 -11.12 -6.71
CA ILE A 455 11.09 -11.84 -6.02
C ILE A 455 12.06 -10.83 -5.37
N ILE A 456 12.61 -9.91 -6.16
CA ILE A 456 13.58 -8.93 -5.66
C ILE A 456 12.97 -8.05 -4.57
N ARG A 457 11.71 -7.60 -4.76
CA ARG A 457 11.02 -6.79 -3.76
C ARG A 457 10.71 -7.54 -2.47
N SER A 458 10.36 -8.83 -2.53
CA SER A 458 10.19 -9.68 -1.34
C SER A 458 11.45 -9.66 -0.49
N TYR A 459 12.59 -9.92 -1.11
CA TYR A 459 13.88 -9.93 -0.46
C TYR A 459 14.26 -8.55 0.11
N LEU A 460 14.28 -7.51 -0.72
CA LEU A 460 14.70 -6.17 -0.31
C LEU A 460 13.76 -5.55 0.74
N SER A 461 12.45 -5.80 0.66
CA SER A 461 11.48 -5.33 1.66
C SER A 461 11.70 -6.02 3.00
N THR A 462 11.99 -7.32 3.00
CA THR A 462 12.34 -8.09 4.21
C THR A 462 13.63 -7.56 4.84
N LEU A 463 14.71 -7.43 4.07
CA LEU A 463 15.98 -6.91 4.57
C LEU A 463 15.86 -5.50 5.16
N ARG A 464 15.11 -4.61 4.48
CA ARG A 464 14.84 -3.26 5.00
C ARG A 464 14.14 -3.28 6.35
N LYS A 465 13.11 -4.14 6.52
CA LYS A 465 12.41 -4.31 7.80
C LYS A 465 13.34 -4.80 8.91
N GLN A 466 14.39 -5.52 8.54
CA GLN A 466 15.41 -6.05 9.44
C GLN A 466 16.62 -5.14 9.61
N SER A 467 16.57 -3.90 9.05
CA SER A 467 17.66 -2.92 9.08
C SER A 467 18.97 -3.42 8.48
N VAL A 468 18.88 -4.30 7.46
CA VAL A 468 20.04 -4.80 6.71
C VAL A 468 20.28 -3.91 5.49
N ASP A 469 21.54 -3.61 5.19
CA ASP A 469 21.92 -2.84 4.01
C ASP A 469 21.53 -3.59 2.72
N THR A 470 20.54 -3.05 2.02
CA THR A 470 19.97 -3.67 0.82
C THR A 470 20.91 -3.60 -0.39
N TYR A 471 21.79 -2.60 -0.46
CA TYR A 471 22.78 -2.50 -1.54
C TYR A 471 23.90 -3.53 -1.36
N GLN A 472 24.47 -3.65 -0.17
CA GLN A 472 25.47 -4.65 0.13
C GLN A 472 24.91 -6.06 -0.05
N ALA A 473 23.68 -6.32 0.36
CA ALA A 473 23.03 -7.60 0.14
C ALA A 473 22.90 -7.96 -1.35
N LEU A 474 22.56 -6.98 -2.20
CA LEU A 474 22.54 -7.17 -3.66
C LEU A 474 23.95 -7.42 -4.21
N ARG A 475 24.96 -6.71 -3.71
CA ARG A 475 26.35 -6.94 -4.12
C ARG A 475 26.81 -8.37 -3.82
N MET A 476 26.53 -8.85 -2.60
CA MET A 476 26.80 -10.23 -2.21
C MET A 476 26.00 -11.24 -3.04
N THR A 477 24.75 -10.89 -3.41
CA THR A 477 23.92 -11.70 -4.33
C THR A 477 24.62 -11.92 -5.67
N PHE A 478 25.18 -10.87 -6.27
CA PHE A 478 25.93 -10.98 -7.53
C PHE A 478 27.28 -11.67 -7.37
N GLN A 479 27.82 -11.72 -6.17
CA GLN A 479 29.02 -12.52 -5.82
C GLN A 479 28.68 -14.01 -5.58
N GLY A 480 27.40 -14.42 -5.72
CA GLY A 480 26.96 -15.81 -5.52
C GLY A 480 26.58 -16.18 -4.08
N ASN A 481 26.64 -15.24 -3.16
CA ASN A 481 26.40 -15.48 -1.74
C ASN A 481 25.33 -14.52 -1.16
N PRO A 482 24.05 -14.64 -1.55
CA PRO A 482 22.98 -13.78 -1.05
C PRO A 482 22.79 -13.98 0.46
N PRO A 483 22.82 -12.92 1.28
CA PRO A 483 22.56 -13.03 2.71
C PRO A 483 21.16 -13.58 2.98
N MET A 484 21.06 -14.56 3.87
CA MET A 484 19.76 -15.07 4.32
C MET A 484 19.14 -14.10 5.32
N PRO A 485 17.86 -13.70 5.12
CA PRO A 485 17.14 -12.90 6.11
C PRO A 485 16.94 -13.66 7.41
N ARG A 486 16.71 -12.94 8.50
CA ARG A 486 16.25 -13.55 9.75
C ARG A 486 14.80 -14.02 9.54
N LEU A 487 14.51 -15.30 9.82
CA LEU A 487 13.25 -15.94 9.47
C LEU A 487 12.29 -16.13 10.65
N GLY A 488 12.74 -15.91 11.86
CA GLY A 488 11.93 -16.05 13.08
C GLY A 488 12.59 -15.43 14.26
#